data_32ab4e3a0659245a5b60e6d5bea5ab83
#
_entry.id   32ab4e3a0659245a5b60e6d5bea5ab83
#
_cell.length_a   1.000
_cell.length_b   1.000
_cell.length_c   1.000
_cell.angle_alpha   90.00
_cell.angle_beta   90.00
_cell.angle_gamma   90.00
#
_symmetry.space_group_name_H-M   'P 1'
#
loop_
_entity.id
_entity.type
_entity.pdbx_description
1 polymer ?
#
loop_
_entity_poly.entity_id
_entity_poly.type
_entity_poly.pdbx_seq_one_letter_code
_entity_poly.pdbx_strand_id
1 'polypeptide(L)'
;MFLVFITAISLHLAPGAALPSAAPDTAPQSSWQQVAPDSAPAFEIDAERQLLELANADRARAGLTPLKMDDGLVRAARAHAAKMAAQDQLSHQFSGEPALGERISANSSLHLDREGENVASAPDPEDAHRALMSSPPHRDNLLSPKFNVAGIGVVRKGVKIYVAQDFGDSIATVSIQKAEELVAESVEQLRSQAHMPRLARVSNGSTQASACAMAQADSLSAAVPPSGAYTLRYTSMQPEQLPSNISKVIAQRGLKTYSAGTCYARTAKYPNGAYWVVLLFY
;
A
#
# COMPACT_ATOMS: atom_id res chain seq x y z
N MET A 1 -28.78 -31.80 2.51
CA MET A 1 -28.43 -33.02 1.78
C MET A 1 -27.87 -32.58 0.44
N PHE A 2 -26.57 -32.30 0.36
CA PHE A 2 -25.88 -32.03 -0.91
C PHE A 2 -24.61 -32.89 -0.94
N LEU A 3 -24.54 -33.69 -1.99
CA LEU A 3 -23.50 -34.69 -2.25
C LEU A 3 -22.18 -34.00 -2.64
N VAL A 4 -21.09 -34.43 -1.99
CA VAL A 4 -19.72 -34.11 -2.38
C VAL A 4 -19.22 -35.27 -3.26
N PHE A 5 -18.84 -34.96 -4.49
CA PHE A 5 -18.14 -35.90 -5.38
C PHE A 5 -16.63 -35.77 -5.17
N ILE A 6 -16.00 -36.84 -4.72
CA ILE A 6 -14.54 -37.02 -4.65
C ILE A 6 -14.15 -37.80 -5.90
N THR A 7 -13.37 -37.21 -6.78
CA THR A 7 -12.69 -37.92 -7.88
C THR A 7 -11.21 -38.04 -7.56
N ALA A 8 -10.76 -39.27 -7.34
CA ALA A 8 -9.35 -39.62 -7.26
C ALA A 8 -8.75 -39.70 -8.66
N ILE A 9 -7.63 -39.00 -8.90
CA ILE A 9 -6.84 -39.15 -10.13
C ILE A 9 -5.51 -39.77 -9.77
N SER A 10 -5.26 -40.94 -10.34
CA SER A 10 -4.04 -41.71 -10.22
C SER A 10 -2.87 -41.06 -10.95
N LEU A 11 -1.73 -40.99 -10.27
CA LEU A 11 -0.47 -40.43 -10.77
C LEU A 11 0.28 -41.52 -11.58
N HIS A 12 0.50 -41.29 -12.86
CA HIS A 12 1.43 -42.07 -13.67
C HIS A 12 2.75 -41.32 -13.77
N LEU A 13 3.82 -41.90 -13.25
CA LEU A 13 5.20 -41.43 -13.47
C LEU A 13 5.65 -41.82 -14.88
N ALA A 14 6.13 -40.83 -15.64
CA ALA A 14 6.94 -41.03 -16.84
C ALA A 14 8.34 -40.40 -16.65
N PRO A 15 9.41 -41.01 -17.18
CA PRO A 15 10.78 -40.62 -16.86
C PRO A 15 11.30 -39.49 -17.79
N GLY A 16 12.02 -38.58 -17.19
CA GLY A 16 13.17 -37.86 -17.72
C GLY A 16 12.98 -36.98 -18.97
N ALA A 17 12.68 -35.70 -18.76
CA ALA A 17 13.03 -34.68 -19.75
C ALA A 17 13.84 -33.57 -19.03
N ALA A 18 14.98 -33.19 -19.61
CA ALA A 18 15.86 -32.15 -19.12
C ALA A 18 15.14 -30.81 -19.06
N LEU A 19 15.32 -30.10 -17.94
CA LEU A 19 14.80 -28.73 -17.74
C LEU A 19 15.49 -27.76 -18.70
N PRO A 20 14.76 -26.95 -19.46
CA PRO A 20 15.34 -25.81 -20.13
C PRO A 20 15.75 -24.75 -19.10
N SER A 21 16.95 -24.19 -19.26
CA SER A 21 17.46 -23.05 -18.51
C SER A 21 16.44 -21.91 -18.50
N ALA A 22 16.01 -21.48 -17.31
CA ALA A 22 15.11 -20.36 -17.15
C ALA A 22 15.79 -19.09 -17.65
N ALA A 23 15.23 -18.47 -18.67
CA ALA A 23 15.51 -17.08 -19.02
C ALA A 23 15.08 -16.18 -17.85
N PRO A 24 15.74 -15.03 -17.61
CA PRO A 24 15.34 -14.13 -16.56
C PRO A 24 13.90 -13.64 -16.82
N ASP A 25 13.04 -13.82 -15.83
CA ASP A 25 11.67 -13.34 -15.79
C ASP A 25 11.68 -11.80 -15.89
N THR A 26 11.53 -11.28 -17.10
CA THR A 26 11.20 -9.87 -17.30
C THR A 26 9.74 -9.70 -16.92
N ALA A 27 9.50 -9.16 -15.73
CA ALA A 27 8.16 -8.69 -15.35
C ALA A 27 7.56 -7.85 -16.50
N PRO A 28 6.28 -8.03 -16.85
CA PRO A 28 5.67 -7.25 -17.90
C PRO A 28 5.69 -5.77 -17.49
N GLN A 29 6.55 -4.99 -18.15
CA GLN A 29 6.52 -3.53 -18.01
C GLN A 29 5.17 -3.06 -18.56
N SER A 30 4.34 -2.50 -17.68
CA SER A 30 3.04 -2.00 -18.06
C SER A 30 3.19 -0.94 -19.15
N SER A 31 2.54 -1.16 -20.29
CA SER A 31 2.63 -0.36 -21.52
C SER A 31 2.23 1.13 -21.36
N TRP A 32 1.73 1.51 -20.19
CA TRP A 32 1.36 2.91 -19.89
C TRP A 32 2.55 3.81 -19.49
N GLN A 33 3.76 3.23 -19.30
CA GLN A 33 4.99 4.00 -19.09
C GLN A 33 5.62 4.52 -20.39
N GLN A 34 5.16 4.03 -21.54
CA GLN A 34 5.72 4.42 -22.85
C GLN A 34 4.87 5.50 -23.52
N VAL A 35 5.11 6.75 -23.16
CA VAL A 35 4.78 7.88 -24.05
C VAL A 35 5.93 8.01 -25.04
N ALA A 36 5.63 7.95 -26.33
CA ALA A 36 6.64 8.07 -27.39
C ALA A 36 7.45 9.36 -27.20
N PRO A 37 8.79 9.33 -27.43
CA PRO A 37 9.66 10.47 -27.10
C PRO A 37 9.39 11.76 -27.89
N ASP A 38 8.72 11.71 -29.04
CA ASP A 38 8.46 12.87 -29.89
C ASP A 38 7.16 13.64 -29.56
N SER A 39 6.38 13.21 -28.58
CA SER A 39 5.12 13.84 -28.17
C SER A 39 4.93 13.87 -26.65
N ALA A 40 6.00 13.80 -25.87
CA ALA A 40 5.90 13.88 -24.41
C ALA A 40 5.27 15.24 -24.02
N PRO A 41 4.19 15.22 -23.21
CA PRO A 41 3.57 16.45 -22.76
C PRO A 41 4.58 17.29 -21.97
N ALA A 42 4.64 18.59 -22.26
CA ALA A 42 5.43 19.51 -21.46
C ALA A 42 4.74 19.67 -20.10
N PHE A 43 5.44 19.27 -19.03
CA PHE A 43 4.96 19.48 -17.67
C PHE A 43 5.25 20.90 -17.22
N GLU A 44 4.28 21.54 -16.56
CA GLU A 44 4.34 22.88 -16.00
C GLU A 44 4.98 22.85 -14.61
N ILE A 45 6.31 22.66 -14.54
CA ILE A 45 7.05 22.44 -13.28
C ILE A 45 6.86 23.60 -12.28
N ASP A 46 6.80 24.84 -12.77
CA ASP A 46 6.56 26.00 -11.90
C ASP A 46 5.14 25.99 -11.33
N ALA A 47 4.14 25.56 -12.11
CA ALA A 47 2.77 25.37 -11.64
C ALA A 47 2.66 24.25 -10.59
N GLU A 48 3.40 23.14 -10.76
CA GLU A 48 3.47 22.05 -9.75
C GLU A 48 4.03 22.56 -8.42
N ARG A 49 5.12 23.35 -8.47
CA ARG A 49 5.72 23.96 -7.28
C ARG A 49 4.76 24.93 -6.61
N GLN A 50 4.13 25.80 -7.38
CA GLN A 50 3.18 26.79 -6.89
C GLN A 50 1.96 26.12 -6.21
N LEU A 51 1.41 25.05 -6.79
CA LEU A 51 0.31 24.30 -6.17
C LEU A 51 0.72 23.66 -4.83
N LEU A 52 1.96 23.17 -4.69
CA LEU A 52 2.47 22.68 -3.42
C LEU A 52 2.61 23.82 -2.39
N GLU A 53 3.12 24.97 -2.80
CA GLU A 53 3.26 26.16 -1.93
C GLU A 53 1.90 26.63 -1.43
N LEU A 54 0.90 26.74 -2.31
CA LEU A 54 -0.49 27.08 -1.96
C LEU A 54 -1.08 26.07 -0.97
N ALA A 55 -0.95 24.77 -1.25
CA ALA A 55 -1.42 23.72 -0.35
C ALA A 55 -0.75 23.80 1.03
N ASN A 56 0.56 23.99 1.08
CA ASN A 56 1.31 24.09 2.33
C ASN A 56 1.00 25.40 3.10
N ALA A 57 0.69 26.49 2.41
CA ALA A 57 0.22 27.72 3.05
C ALA A 57 -1.14 27.50 3.76
N ASP A 58 -2.08 26.79 3.13
CA ASP A 58 -3.36 26.45 3.76
C ASP A 58 -3.18 25.47 4.91
N ARG A 59 -2.32 24.46 4.76
CA ARG A 59 -1.97 23.54 5.84
C ARG A 59 -1.35 24.26 7.04
N ALA A 60 -0.44 25.19 6.80
CA ALA A 60 0.14 26.02 7.88
C ALA A 60 -0.93 26.84 8.62
N ARG A 61 -1.90 27.43 7.88
CA ARG A 61 -3.03 28.16 8.49
C ARG A 61 -3.93 27.22 9.33
N ALA A 62 -4.01 25.95 8.95
CA ALA A 62 -4.73 24.92 9.71
C ALA A 62 -3.90 24.25 10.82
N GLY A 63 -2.65 24.68 11.06
CA GLY A 63 -1.77 24.07 12.06
C GLY A 63 -1.24 22.68 11.71
N LEU A 64 -1.23 22.33 10.42
CA LEU A 64 -0.80 21.03 9.91
C LEU A 64 0.66 21.07 9.44
N THR A 65 1.34 19.92 9.51
CA THR A 65 2.67 19.76 8.93
C THR A 65 2.63 19.90 7.41
N PRO A 66 3.67 20.51 6.78
CA PRO A 66 3.71 20.64 5.34
C PRO A 66 3.85 19.28 4.64
N LEU A 67 3.24 19.18 3.45
CA LEU A 67 3.48 18.08 2.53
C LEU A 67 4.88 18.21 1.91
N LYS A 68 5.58 17.08 1.78
CA LYS A 68 6.85 16.98 1.07
C LYS A 68 6.61 16.40 -0.32
N MET A 69 7.25 16.99 -1.33
CA MET A 69 7.19 16.43 -2.68
C MET A 69 7.96 15.10 -2.72
N ASP A 70 7.37 14.06 -3.32
CA ASP A 70 8.04 12.79 -3.64
C ASP A 70 8.09 12.60 -5.15
N ASP A 71 9.27 12.33 -5.67
CA ASP A 71 9.49 12.20 -7.12
C ASP A 71 8.69 11.03 -7.75
N GLY A 72 8.43 9.97 -6.99
CA GLY A 72 7.63 8.85 -7.44
C GLY A 72 6.16 9.22 -7.60
N LEU A 73 5.59 9.91 -6.60
CA LEU A 73 4.23 10.43 -6.68
C LEU A 73 4.12 11.49 -7.79
N VAL A 74 5.14 12.35 -7.97
CA VAL A 74 5.18 13.31 -9.09
C VAL A 74 5.09 12.59 -10.44
N ARG A 75 5.84 11.52 -10.64
CA ARG A 75 5.76 10.75 -11.90
C ARG A 75 4.38 10.14 -12.12
N ALA A 76 3.75 9.59 -11.08
CA ALA A 76 2.39 9.06 -11.15
C ALA A 76 1.37 10.15 -11.49
N ALA A 77 1.40 11.28 -10.78
CA ALA A 77 0.52 12.43 -10.99
C ALA A 77 0.69 13.04 -12.39
N ARG A 78 1.94 13.20 -12.86
CA ARG A 78 2.22 13.69 -14.22
C ARG A 78 1.65 12.78 -15.31
N ALA A 79 1.82 11.46 -15.17
CA ALA A 79 1.27 10.50 -16.13
C ALA A 79 -0.26 10.60 -16.19
N HIS A 80 -0.93 10.75 -15.05
CA HIS A 80 -2.38 10.91 -14.98
C HIS A 80 -2.84 12.26 -15.53
N ALA A 81 -2.18 13.36 -15.18
CA ALA A 81 -2.47 14.68 -15.73
C ALA A 81 -2.33 14.72 -17.27
N ALA A 82 -1.30 14.06 -17.79
CA ALA A 82 -1.09 13.92 -19.24
C ALA A 82 -2.24 13.16 -19.91
N LYS A 83 -2.75 12.11 -19.28
CA LYS A 83 -3.88 11.32 -19.79
C LYS A 83 -5.18 12.14 -19.77
N MET A 84 -5.44 12.90 -18.69
CA MET A 84 -6.57 13.83 -18.64
C MET A 84 -6.50 14.88 -19.74
N ALA A 85 -5.32 15.49 -19.94
CA ALA A 85 -5.10 16.49 -21.00
C ALA A 85 -5.29 15.88 -22.40
N ALA A 86 -4.77 14.68 -22.66
CA ALA A 86 -4.94 14.00 -23.95
C ALA A 86 -6.41 13.78 -24.29
N GLN A 87 -7.20 13.33 -23.32
CA GLN A 87 -8.63 13.04 -23.48
C GLN A 87 -9.54 14.26 -23.30
N ASP A 88 -9.01 15.40 -22.89
CA ASP A 88 -9.77 16.63 -22.55
C ASP A 88 -10.88 16.35 -21.52
N GLN A 89 -10.59 15.51 -20.54
CA GLN A 89 -11.56 15.03 -19.55
C GLN A 89 -10.94 14.93 -18.16
N LEU A 90 -11.69 15.35 -17.14
CA LEU A 90 -11.36 15.06 -15.73
C LEU A 90 -11.87 13.66 -15.36
N SER A 91 -11.01 12.87 -14.76
CA SER A 91 -11.35 11.54 -14.23
C SER A 91 -10.32 11.14 -13.18
N HIS A 92 -10.72 10.42 -12.16
CA HIS A 92 -9.80 9.76 -11.23
C HIS A 92 -9.19 8.48 -11.80
N GLN A 93 -9.84 7.88 -12.80
CA GLN A 93 -9.35 6.67 -13.47
C GLN A 93 -10.03 6.54 -14.82
N PHE A 94 -9.27 6.30 -15.86
CA PHE A 94 -9.78 5.97 -17.19
C PHE A 94 -9.86 4.45 -17.38
N SER A 95 -10.68 4.03 -18.34
CA SER A 95 -10.75 2.60 -18.73
C SER A 95 -9.35 2.08 -19.10
N GLY A 96 -8.95 0.96 -18.48
CA GLY A 96 -7.64 0.34 -18.70
C GLY A 96 -6.46 1.07 -18.02
N GLU A 97 -6.71 2.12 -17.23
CA GLU A 97 -5.70 2.74 -16.41
C GLU A 97 -5.61 2.03 -15.05
N PRO A 98 -4.40 1.79 -14.51
CA PRO A 98 -4.25 1.25 -13.18
C PRO A 98 -4.91 2.15 -12.12
N ALA A 99 -5.35 1.56 -11.01
CA ALA A 99 -5.86 2.31 -9.86
C ALA A 99 -4.76 3.20 -9.25
N LEU A 100 -5.15 4.21 -8.45
CA LEU A 100 -4.21 5.17 -7.84
C LEU A 100 -3.04 4.48 -7.14
N GLY A 101 -3.30 3.50 -6.28
CA GLY A 101 -2.27 2.77 -5.56
C GLY A 101 -1.29 2.03 -6.47
N GLU A 102 -1.79 1.47 -7.57
CA GLU A 102 -0.95 0.80 -8.59
C GLU A 102 -0.11 1.82 -9.37
N ARG A 103 -0.68 2.99 -9.72
CA ARG A 103 0.06 4.09 -10.38
C ARG A 103 1.19 4.60 -9.50
N ILE A 104 0.91 4.83 -8.20
CA ILE A 104 1.91 5.27 -7.24
C ILE A 104 2.98 4.20 -7.05
N SER A 105 2.59 2.96 -6.79
CA SER A 105 3.53 1.86 -6.49
C SER A 105 4.45 1.50 -7.65
N ALA A 106 4.00 1.72 -8.88
CA ALA A 106 4.82 1.55 -10.08
C ALA A 106 5.94 2.61 -10.21
N ASN A 107 5.80 3.75 -9.52
CA ASN A 107 6.69 4.88 -9.63
C ASN A 107 7.44 5.22 -8.33
N SER A 108 6.93 4.81 -7.17
CA SER A 108 7.49 5.13 -5.85
C SER A 108 7.80 3.86 -5.05
N SER A 109 8.88 3.90 -4.28
CA SER A 109 9.23 2.87 -3.32
C SER A 109 8.70 3.14 -1.91
N LEU A 110 7.97 4.22 -1.70
CA LEU A 110 7.41 4.55 -0.39
C LEU A 110 6.45 3.46 0.09
N HIS A 111 6.47 3.21 1.39
CA HIS A 111 5.45 2.44 2.08
C HIS A 111 4.36 3.41 2.53
N LEU A 112 3.16 3.27 1.95
CA LEU A 112 2.04 4.17 2.21
C LEU A 112 0.95 3.44 3.00
N ASP A 113 0.58 4.00 4.16
CA ASP A 113 -0.57 3.51 4.95
C ASP A 113 -1.90 3.90 4.29
N ARG A 114 -1.92 5.03 3.62
CA ARG A 114 -3.07 5.50 2.84
C ARG A 114 -2.65 6.44 1.74
N GLU A 115 -3.53 6.58 0.78
CA GLU A 115 -3.37 7.41 -0.41
C GLU A 115 -4.65 8.20 -0.70
N GLY A 116 -4.53 9.27 -1.47
CA GLY A 116 -5.64 10.07 -1.95
C GLY A 116 -5.27 10.85 -3.19
N GLU A 117 -6.26 11.27 -3.96
CA GLU A 117 -6.04 12.02 -5.20
C GLU A 117 -7.02 13.18 -5.30
N ASN A 118 -6.53 14.30 -5.80
CA ASN A 118 -7.34 15.39 -6.31
C ASN A 118 -7.06 15.60 -7.80
N VAL A 119 -8.10 15.86 -8.57
CA VAL A 119 -7.97 16.26 -9.98
C VAL A 119 -8.70 17.55 -10.24
N ALA A 120 -8.12 18.42 -11.08
CA ALA A 120 -8.72 19.71 -11.46
C ALA A 120 -8.36 20.08 -12.89
N SER A 121 -9.17 20.97 -13.46
CA SER A 121 -8.84 21.72 -14.68
C SER A 121 -9.23 23.19 -14.49
N ALA A 122 -8.30 24.09 -14.78
CA ALA A 122 -8.45 25.51 -14.56
C ALA A 122 -7.57 26.30 -15.55
N PRO A 123 -7.73 27.63 -15.68
CA PRO A 123 -6.82 28.45 -16.48
C PRO A 123 -5.38 28.48 -15.93
N ASP A 124 -5.25 28.48 -14.59
CA ASP A 124 -3.98 28.64 -13.89
C ASP A 124 -3.97 27.89 -12.55
N PRO A 125 -2.80 27.80 -11.86
CA PRO A 125 -2.67 27.08 -10.59
C PRO A 125 -3.50 27.67 -9.44
N GLU A 126 -3.62 28.98 -9.37
CA GLU A 126 -4.40 29.67 -8.32
C GLU A 126 -5.89 29.33 -8.43
N ASP A 127 -6.43 29.35 -9.64
CA ASP A 127 -7.81 28.98 -9.91
C ASP A 127 -8.05 27.49 -9.63
N ALA A 128 -7.11 26.62 -10.01
CA ALA A 128 -7.16 25.18 -9.69
C ALA A 128 -7.19 24.97 -8.18
N HIS A 129 -6.28 25.59 -7.45
CA HIS A 129 -6.20 25.46 -6.00
C HIS A 129 -7.47 25.98 -5.30
N ARG A 130 -7.98 27.16 -5.73
CA ARG A 130 -9.21 27.74 -5.20
C ARG A 130 -10.41 26.81 -5.42
N ALA A 131 -10.53 26.23 -6.61
CA ALA A 131 -11.60 25.29 -6.93
C ALA A 131 -11.52 24.02 -6.03
N LEU A 132 -10.31 23.47 -5.85
CA LEU A 132 -10.08 22.32 -4.97
C LEU A 132 -10.42 22.64 -3.50
N MET A 133 -9.99 23.80 -2.99
CA MET A 133 -10.32 24.25 -1.63
C MET A 133 -11.78 24.56 -1.41
N SER A 134 -12.52 24.91 -2.46
CA SER A 134 -13.98 25.15 -2.39
C SER A 134 -14.81 23.86 -2.42
N SER A 135 -14.20 22.72 -2.80
CA SER A 135 -14.84 21.42 -2.86
C SER A 135 -14.51 20.63 -1.60
N PRO A 136 -15.49 20.26 -0.75
CA PRO A 136 -15.22 19.58 0.51
C PRO A 136 -14.35 18.33 0.39
N PRO A 137 -14.59 17.36 -0.53
CA PRO A 137 -13.74 16.16 -0.64
C PRO A 137 -12.28 16.47 -1.00
N HIS A 138 -12.07 17.44 -1.91
CA HIS A 138 -10.72 17.82 -2.33
C HIS A 138 -9.98 18.60 -1.23
N ARG A 139 -10.69 19.49 -0.53
CA ARG A 139 -10.17 20.22 0.63
C ARG A 139 -9.79 19.25 1.75
N ASP A 140 -10.59 18.21 1.99
CA ASP A 140 -10.33 17.20 3.02
C ASP A 140 -9.03 16.43 2.72
N ASN A 141 -8.70 16.18 1.45
CA ASN A 141 -7.39 15.65 1.06
C ASN A 141 -6.27 16.66 1.32
N LEU A 142 -6.41 17.91 0.86
CA LEU A 142 -5.40 18.96 1.03
C LEU A 142 -5.09 19.23 2.50
N LEU A 143 -6.10 19.20 3.37
CA LEU A 143 -5.99 19.47 4.80
C LEU A 143 -6.00 18.21 5.67
N SER A 144 -5.80 17.03 5.08
CA SER A 144 -5.70 15.79 5.86
C SER A 144 -4.45 15.80 6.75
N PRO A 145 -4.59 15.64 8.07
CA PRO A 145 -3.45 15.48 8.96
C PRO A 145 -2.72 14.15 8.76
N LYS A 146 -3.32 13.23 7.99
CA LYS A 146 -2.76 11.92 7.69
C LYS A 146 -1.72 11.95 6.57
N PHE A 147 -1.82 12.89 5.63
CA PHE A 147 -0.88 12.97 4.52
C PHE A 147 0.37 13.77 4.90
N ASN A 148 1.54 13.26 4.52
CA ASN A 148 2.84 13.85 4.75
C ASN A 148 3.68 13.98 3.47
N VAL A 149 3.29 13.30 2.39
CA VAL A 149 3.92 13.41 1.07
C VAL A 149 2.87 13.70 0.00
N ALA A 150 3.32 14.34 -1.09
CA ALA A 150 2.50 14.59 -2.27
C ALA A 150 3.32 14.45 -3.56
N GLY A 151 2.65 14.16 -4.66
CA GLY A 151 3.12 14.35 -6.01
C GLY A 151 2.14 15.23 -6.77
N ILE A 152 2.61 16.21 -7.49
CA ILE A 152 1.76 17.08 -8.30
C ILE A 152 2.21 17.00 -9.74
N GLY A 153 1.26 16.77 -10.63
CA GLY A 153 1.47 16.76 -12.08
C GLY A 153 0.57 17.78 -12.76
N VAL A 154 1.15 18.61 -13.59
CA VAL A 154 0.43 19.67 -14.33
C VAL A 154 0.78 19.62 -15.80
N VAL A 155 -0.24 19.55 -16.65
CA VAL A 155 -0.10 19.57 -18.11
C VAL A 155 -1.01 20.64 -18.69
N ARG A 156 -0.48 21.50 -19.56
CA ARG A 156 -1.25 22.53 -20.28
C ARG A 156 -1.81 21.97 -21.58
N LYS A 157 -3.09 22.28 -21.84
CA LYS A 157 -3.74 22.05 -23.13
C LYS A 157 -4.58 23.28 -23.49
N GLY A 158 -4.13 24.00 -24.50
CA GLY A 158 -4.77 25.26 -24.89
C GLY A 158 -4.73 26.28 -23.75
N VAL A 159 -5.89 26.80 -23.37
CA VAL A 159 -6.02 27.86 -22.36
C VAL A 159 -6.16 27.33 -20.92
N LYS A 160 -6.15 26.03 -20.71
CA LYS A 160 -6.32 25.41 -19.40
C LYS A 160 -5.20 24.45 -19.06
N ILE A 161 -5.02 24.22 -17.78
CA ILE A 161 -4.17 23.17 -17.21
C ILE A 161 -5.02 22.02 -16.70
N TYR A 162 -4.44 20.82 -16.74
CA TYR A 162 -4.92 19.61 -16.06
C TYR A 162 -3.99 19.31 -14.91
N VAL A 163 -4.55 19.17 -13.73
CA VAL A 163 -3.82 18.97 -12.48
C VAL A 163 -4.22 17.62 -11.89
N ALA A 164 -3.22 16.82 -11.50
CA ALA A 164 -3.38 15.71 -10.59
C ALA A 164 -2.51 15.97 -9.35
N GLN A 165 -3.08 15.74 -8.16
CA GLN A 165 -2.37 15.80 -6.89
C GLN A 165 -2.55 14.45 -6.20
N ASP A 166 -1.49 13.65 -6.15
CA ASP A 166 -1.42 12.39 -5.45
C ASP A 166 -0.88 12.63 -4.03
N PHE A 167 -1.57 12.15 -3.02
CA PHE A 167 -1.20 12.29 -1.62
C PHE A 167 -0.86 10.93 -1.02
N GLY A 168 0.03 10.91 -0.02
CA GLY A 168 0.38 9.70 0.71
C GLY A 168 0.66 9.95 2.19
N ASP A 169 0.30 8.96 3.02
CA ASP A 169 0.78 8.80 4.38
C ASP A 169 1.98 7.85 4.34
N SER A 170 3.16 8.44 4.13
CA SER A 170 4.41 7.68 4.05
C SER A 170 4.89 7.33 5.45
N ILE A 171 5.00 6.05 5.73
CA ILE A 171 5.54 5.50 6.98
C ILE A 171 6.82 4.72 6.71
N ALA A 172 7.73 4.72 7.69
CA ALA A 172 8.98 4.00 7.55
C ALA A 172 8.75 2.48 7.62
N THR A 173 9.33 1.74 6.70
CA THR A 173 9.45 0.29 6.86
C THR A 173 10.49 -0.04 7.91
N VAL A 174 10.24 -1.11 8.66
CA VAL A 174 11.18 -1.63 9.66
C VAL A 174 11.70 -3.01 9.25
N SER A 175 12.84 -3.43 9.81
CA SER A 175 13.34 -4.79 9.59
C SER A 175 12.36 -5.84 10.10
N ILE A 176 12.47 -7.07 9.59
CA ILE A 176 11.63 -8.20 10.03
C ILE A 176 11.76 -8.41 11.55
N GLN A 177 12.98 -8.34 12.09
CA GLN A 177 13.21 -8.47 13.53
C GLN A 177 12.49 -7.37 14.31
N LYS A 178 12.58 -6.11 13.85
CA LYS A 178 11.91 -4.99 14.50
C LYS A 178 10.38 -5.09 14.37
N ALA A 179 9.88 -5.55 13.25
CA ALA A 179 8.44 -5.82 13.08
C ALA A 179 7.93 -6.87 14.07
N GLU A 180 8.68 -7.97 14.25
CA GLU A 180 8.36 -9.00 15.24
C GLU A 180 8.42 -8.48 16.68
N GLU A 181 9.36 -7.60 17.00
CA GLU A 181 9.44 -6.93 18.32
C GLU A 181 8.20 -6.06 18.55
N LEU A 182 7.82 -5.23 17.58
CA LEU A 182 6.64 -4.36 17.67
C LEU A 182 5.34 -5.17 17.84
N VAL A 183 5.19 -6.27 17.10
CA VAL A 183 4.08 -7.20 17.30
C VAL A 183 4.10 -7.79 18.71
N ALA A 184 5.27 -8.18 19.21
CA ALA A 184 5.41 -8.76 20.54
C ALA A 184 5.09 -7.73 21.64
N GLU A 185 5.58 -6.51 21.52
CA GLU A 185 5.27 -5.40 22.43
C GLU A 185 3.76 -5.16 22.51
N SER A 186 3.08 -5.16 21.36
CA SER A 186 1.61 -4.97 21.28
C SER A 186 0.84 -6.13 21.91
N VAL A 187 1.30 -7.39 21.71
CA VAL A 187 0.71 -8.56 22.39
C VAL A 187 0.83 -8.44 23.89
N GLU A 188 2.02 -8.07 24.41
CA GLU A 188 2.25 -7.89 25.83
C GLU A 188 1.44 -6.74 26.42
N GLN A 189 1.34 -5.61 25.71
CA GLN A 189 0.50 -4.48 26.11
C GLN A 189 -0.96 -4.87 26.26
N LEU A 190 -1.53 -5.59 25.30
CA LEU A 190 -2.91 -6.05 25.37
C LEU A 190 -3.12 -7.07 26.50
N ARG A 191 -2.14 -7.97 26.76
CA ARG A 191 -2.18 -8.88 27.92
C ARG A 191 -2.21 -8.11 29.24
N SER A 192 -1.37 -7.08 29.37
CA SER A 192 -1.33 -6.23 30.55
C SER A 192 -2.64 -5.47 30.75
N GLN A 193 -3.21 -4.91 29.70
CA GLN A 193 -4.52 -4.23 29.74
C GLN A 193 -5.67 -5.16 30.13
N ALA A 194 -5.58 -6.44 29.75
CA ALA A 194 -6.54 -7.49 30.14
C ALA A 194 -6.27 -8.05 31.54
N HIS A 195 -5.30 -7.51 32.31
CA HIS A 195 -4.86 -8.03 33.62
C HIS A 195 -4.47 -9.51 33.59
N MET A 196 -3.84 -9.95 32.50
CA MET A 196 -3.41 -11.33 32.30
C MET A 196 -1.91 -11.49 32.48
N PRO A 197 -1.43 -12.65 32.97
CA PRO A 197 0.00 -12.94 33.04
C PRO A 197 0.68 -12.82 31.67
N ARG A 198 1.95 -12.38 31.66
CA ARG A 198 2.76 -12.33 30.42
C ARG A 198 2.88 -13.72 29.80
N LEU A 199 2.94 -13.75 28.47
CA LEU A 199 3.26 -14.95 27.71
C LEU A 199 4.76 -15.01 27.44
N ALA A 200 5.36 -16.20 27.50
CA ALA A 200 6.72 -16.37 27.04
C ALA A 200 6.76 -16.36 25.50
N ARG A 201 7.56 -15.50 24.90
CA ARG A 201 7.81 -15.51 23.46
C ARG A 201 8.76 -16.67 23.13
N VAL A 202 8.37 -17.52 22.18
CA VAL A 202 9.21 -18.61 21.67
C VAL A 202 9.56 -18.35 20.22
N SER A 203 10.81 -18.59 19.84
CA SER A 203 11.23 -18.52 18.44
C SER A 203 10.73 -19.74 17.69
N ASN A 204 10.09 -19.52 16.54
CA ASN A 204 9.60 -20.60 15.70
C ASN A 204 9.79 -20.20 14.22
N GLY A 205 10.81 -20.76 13.58
CA GLY A 205 11.14 -20.46 12.17
C GLY A 205 10.00 -20.79 11.19
N SER A 206 9.11 -21.72 11.53
CA SER A 206 7.95 -22.05 10.69
C SER A 206 6.89 -20.95 10.71
N THR A 207 6.78 -20.17 11.79
CA THR A 207 5.89 -19.00 11.86
C THR A 207 6.36 -17.93 10.88
N GLN A 208 7.67 -17.66 10.85
CA GLN A 208 8.29 -16.75 9.90
C GLN A 208 8.11 -17.23 8.46
N ALA A 209 8.41 -18.51 8.18
CA ALA A 209 8.23 -19.08 6.84
C ALA A 209 6.77 -19.00 6.37
N SER A 210 5.80 -19.20 7.28
CA SER A 210 4.38 -19.08 6.98
C SER A 210 3.98 -17.63 6.61
N ALA A 211 4.52 -16.64 7.32
CA ALA A 211 4.26 -15.24 7.00
C ALA A 211 4.77 -14.88 5.59
N CYS A 212 5.98 -15.32 5.23
CA CYS A 212 6.52 -15.08 3.90
C CYS A 212 5.80 -15.88 2.80
N ALA A 213 5.35 -17.09 3.07
CA ALA A 213 4.55 -17.87 2.12
C ALA A 213 3.19 -17.20 1.82
N MET A 214 2.54 -16.61 2.84
CA MET A 214 1.33 -15.81 2.65
C MET A 214 1.59 -14.59 1.76
N ALA A 215 2.71 -13.90 1.98
CA ALA A 215 3.11 -12.75 1.18
C ALA A 215 3.38 -13.13 -0.28
N GLN A 216 4.12 -14.22 -0.53
CA GLN A 216 4.41 -14.72 -1.88
C GLN A 216 3.16 -15.12 -2.65
N ALA A 217 2.19 -15.71 -1.97
CA ALA A 217 0.93 -16.14 -2.58
C ALA A 217 -0.15 -15.03 -2.59
N ASP A 218 0.15 -13.84 -2.05
CA ASP A 218 -0.82 -12.75 -1.84
C ASP A 218 -2.14 -13.23 -1.18
N SER A 219 -2.00 -14.14 -0.20
CA SER A 219 -3.14 -14.82 0.42
C SER A 219 -2.87 -15.23 1.86
N LEU A 220 -3.78 -14.87 2.77
CA LEU A 220 -3.72 -15.29 4.17
C LEU A 220 -3.92 -16.80 4.38
N SER A 221 -4.45 -17.52 3.39
CA SER A 221 -4.70 -18.96 3.46
C SER A 221 -3.58 -19.82 2.89
N ALA A 222 -2.54 -19.23 2.28
CA ALA A 222 -1.53 -19.96 1.51
C ALA A 222 -0.57 -20.82 2.35
N ALA A 223 -0.45 -20.56 3.64
CA ALA A 223 0.41 -21.35 4.52
C ALA A 223 -0.38 -21.95 5.68
N VAL A 224 -0.09 -23.21 5.99
CA VAL A 224 -0.57 -23.87 7.20
C VAL A 224 0.53 -23.72 8.26
N PRO A 225 0.36 -22.83 9.24
CA PRO A 225 1.33 -22.74 10.33
C PRO A 225 1.30 -24.01 11.17
N PRO A 226 2.38 -24.31 11.90
CA PRO A 226 2.38 -25.41 12.85
C PRO A 226 1.20 -25.26 13.83
N SER A 227 0.68 -26.36 14.29
CA SER A 227 -0.48 -26.38 15.17
C SER A 227 -0.19 -25.69 16.50
N GLY A 228 -1.02 -24.73 16.84
CA GLY A 228 -1.10 -24.09 18.15
C GLY A 228 -2.55 -24.12 18.65
N ALA A 229 -2.79 -23.67 19.87
CA ALA A 229 -4.15 -23.56 20.39
C ALA A 229 -4.96 -22.53 19.61
N TYR A 230 -4.31 -21.43 19.21
CA TYR A 230 -4.91 -20.38 18.38
C TYR A 230 -3.90 -19.88 17.36
N THR A 231 -4.36 -19.69 16.12
CA THR A 231 -3.59 -19.11 15.02
C THR A 231 -4.29 -17.86 14.51
N LEU A 232 -3.56 -16.75 14.47
CA LEU A 232 -4.02 -15.54 13.78
C LEU A 232 -3.13 -15.26 12.58
N ARG A 233 -3.75 -14.86 11.48
CA ARG A 233 -3.11 -14.44 10.24
C ARG A 233 -3.75 -13.14 9.80
N TYR A 234 -2.93 -12.15 9.52
CA TYR A 234 -3.43 -10.85 9.10
C TYR A 234 -2.36 -10.09 8.31
N THR A 235 -2.78 -9.02 7.66
CA THR A 235 -1.91 -8.01 7.08
C THR A 235 -2.11 -6.69 7.82
N SER A 236 -1.05 -5.91 7.90
CA SER A 236 -1.09 -4.56 8.48
C SER A 236 -0.08 -3.66 7.78
N MET A 237 -0.38 -2.37 7.67
CA MET A 237 0.58 -1.38 7.22
C MET A 237 1.63 -1.08 8.31
N GLN A 238 1.24 -1.20 9.59
CA GLN A 238 2.11 -1.01 10.75
C GLN A 238 2.06 -2.29 11.58
N PRO A 239 3.18 -2.98 11.79
CA PRO A 239 3.18 -4.31 12.42
C PRO A 239 2.60 -4.32 13.83
N GLU A 240 2.73 -3.22 14.59
CA GLU A 240 2.17 -3.05 15.93
C GLU A 240 0.64 -2.95 15.98
N GLN A 241 -0.02 -2.68 14.84
CA GLN A 241 -1.47 -2.62 14.77
C GLN A 241 -2.07 -4.03 14.67
N LEU A 242 -2.40 -4.58 15.82
CA LEU A 242 -3.02 -5.89 15.91
C LEU A 242 -4.52 -5.83 15.53
N PRO A 243 -5.08 -6.89 14.91
CA PRO A 243 -6.50 -6.92 14.57
C PRO A 243 -7.39 -6.92 15.82
N SER A 244 -8.52 -6.24 15.76
CA SER A 244 -9.41 -6.04 16.93
C SER A 244 -9.91 -7.34 17.57
N ASN A 245 -10.04 -8.41 16.80
CA ASN A 245 -10.49 -9.72 17.29
C ASN A 245 -9.44 -10.46 18.13
N ILE A 246 -8.17 -10.02 18.14
CA ILE A 246 -7.08 -10.64 18.92
C ILE A 246 -7.34 -10.57 20.42
N SER A 247 -8.06 -9.55 20.90
CA SER A 247 -8.36 -9.36 22.31
C SER A 247 -9.04 -10.59 22.95
N LYS A 248 -9.89 -11.29 22.19
CA LYS A 248 -10.56 -12.52 22.64
C LYS A 248 -9.58 -13.68 22.87
N VAL A 249 -8.54 -13.77 22.04
CA VAL A 249 -7.49 -14.77 22.17
C VAL A 249 -6.55 -14.39 23.33
N ILE A 250 -6.11 -13.15 23.35
CA ILE A 250 -5.17 -12.63 24.36
C ILE A 250 -5.72 -12.77 25.79
N ALA A 251 -7.02 -12.65 25.97
CA ALA A 251 -7.66 -12.81 27.29
C ALA A 251 -7.77 -14.27 27.79
N GLN A 252 -7.35 -15.28 27.01
CA GLN A 252 -7.42 -16.68 27.44
C GLN A 252 -6.39 -16.98 28.54
N ARG A 253 -6.86 -17.53 29.68
CA ARG A 253 -6.02 -17.83 30.85
C ARG A 253 -5.10 -19.04 30.65
N GLY A 254 -5.48 -19.96 29.78
CA GLY A 254 -4.72 -21.20 29.51
C GLY A 254 -3.44 -21.01 28.73
N LEU A 255 -3.29 -19.88 28.03
CA LEU A 255 -2.12 -19.60 27.20
C LEU A 255 -0.87 -19.38 28.05
N LYS A 256 0.25 -19.95 27.63
CA LYS A 256 1.55 -19.85 28.31
C LYS A 256 2.62 -19.20 27.41
N THR A 257 2.60 -19.53 26.12
CA THR A 257 3.60 -19.09 25.16
C THR A 257 2.97 -18.62 23.86
N TYR A 258 3.73 -17.86 23.08
CA TYR A 258 3.36 -17.51 21.71
C TYR A 258 4.61 -17.39 20.83
N SER A 259 4.41 -17.50 19.52
CA SER A 259 5.39 -17.15 18.52
C SER A 259 4.80 -16.15 17.52
N ALA A 260 5.64 -15.26 17.01
CA ALA A 260 5.30 -14.30 15.97
C ALA A 260 6.25 -14.49 14.78
N GLY A 261 5.71 -14.37 13.57
CA GLY A 261 6.48 -14.29 12.34
C GLY A 261 5.92 -13.19 11.47
N THR A 262 6.79 -12.40 10.85
CA THR A 262 6.41 -11.27 10.00
C THR A 262 7.13 -11.33 8.66
N CYS A 263 6.50 -10.86 7.60
CA CYS A 263 7.11 -10.69 6.29
C CYS A 263 6.58 -9.40 5.65
N TYR A 264 7.47 -8.54 5.20
CA TYR A 264 7.07 -7.36 4.44
C TYR A 264 7.13 -7.66 2.95
N ALA A 265 6.07 -7.35 2.23
CA ALA A 265 6.05 -7.51 0.77
C ALA A 265 5.10 -6.50 0.11
N ARG A 266 5.45 -6.14 -1.13
CA ARG A 266 4.55 -5.52 -2.09
C ARG A 266 3.91 -6.63 -2.92
N THR A 267 2.60 -6.60 -3.01
CA THR A 267 1.82 -7.62 -3.72
C THR A 267 0.74 -6.95 -4.57
N ALA A 268 0.01 -7.71 -5.36
CA ALA A 268 -1.09 -7.15 -6.15
C ALA A 268 -2.19 -6.54 -5.26
N LYS A 269 -2.46 -7.13 -4.07
CA LYS A 269 -3.43 -6.58 -3.11
C LYS A 269 -2.90 -5.39 -2.30
N TYR A 270 -1.58 -5.35 -2.10
CA TYR A 270 -0.91 -4.31 -1.32
C TYR A 270 0.24 -3.71 -2.14
N PRO A 271 -0.07 -2.93 -3.19
CA PRO A 271 0.95 -2.43 -4.10
C PRO A 271 1.95 -1.50 -3.42
N ASN A 272 1.55 -0.79 -2.38
CA ASN A 272 2.42 0.07 -1.57
C ASN A 272 3.11 -0.66 -0.40
N GLY A 273 2.95 -2.00 -0.32
CA GLY A 273 3.55 -2.87 0.70
C GLY A 273 2.68 -3.07 1.94
N ALA A 274 2.81 -4.22 2.55
CA ALA A 274 2.19 -4.55 3.84
C ALA A 274 3.05 -5.56 4.60
N TYR A 275 2.91 -5.57 5.92
CA TYR A 275 3.40 -6.65 6.77
C TYR A 275 2.38 -7.78 6.81
N TRP A 276 2.85 -8.99 6.52
CA TRP A 276 2.11 -10.24 6.65
C TRP A 276 2.51 -10.87 7.96
N VAL A 277 1.57 -11.12 8.82
CA VAL A 277 1.83 -11.54 10.21
C VAL A 277 1.13 -12.84 10.54
N VAL A 278 1.88 -13.73 11.19
CA VAL A 278 1.35 -14.96 11.79
C VAL A 278 1.64 -14.93 13.28
N LEU A 279 0.61 -15.13 14.09
CA LEU A 279 0.72 -15.33 15.53
C LEU A 279 0.18 -16.71 15.88
N LEU A 280 0.97 -17.48 16.62
CA LEU A 280 0.58 -18.76 17.22
C LEU A 280 0.61 -18.65 18.73
N PHE A 281 -0.45 -19.09 19.37
CA PHE A 281 -0.57 -19.15 20.83
C PHE A 281 -0.70 -20.60 21.31
N TYR A 282 -0.03 -20.90 22.42
CA TYR A 282 0.04 -22.24 23.01
C TYR A 282 -0.38 -22.24 24.49
#